data_305da2a081c4987279620bb863c997e5
#
_entry.id   305da2a081c4987279620bb863c997e5
#
_cell.length_a   1.000
_cell.length_b   1.000
_cell.length_c   1.000
_cell.angle_alpha   90.00
_cell.angle_beta   90.00
_cell.angle_gamma   90.00
#
_symmetry.space_group_name_H-M   'P 1'
#
loop_
_entity.id
_entity.type
_entity.pdbx_description
1 polymer ?
#
loop_
_entity_poly.entity_id
_entity_poly.type
_entity_poly.pdbx_seq_one_letter_code
_entity_poly.pdbx_strand_id
1 'polypeptide(L)'
;MEIIDIPLEQRADPDDLRKFLAACRDAADTDECDKIASISLAVKHIDPLAVLDSIYEGTAHHFYMENRHRDWAVAGAEAVVAGSWNGDGRFRSARQFAGELTENVIAIGDMNLPLSGPLFFAGFSFTDSAAADEPFPAGLVFVPQWQVARVEGRYVAVANALIRPGMDVDPVAARIWSAHEKFLSFSYDTPPKAPVYHILGEQEVGGEGAFAANVQAGLERIRSGAYQKIVLSRAVDLVFDNSCQPLKILNRLRQDYNRCNCFSLQNEHGASFIGATPERLIAVRDGRFATEAIAGSVGRDPDAGLDARLARELLSSEKDLREHRHVVESILRRLAEVGIEVTVDQSPDLLVLPNVQHLRTPIGGLMPEGVHILDLAESLHPTPAVGGTPREPALEDIQRMEPFRRGLFAGLTGWFDTRGNG
;
A
#
# COMPACT_ATOMS: atom_id res chain seq x y z
N MET A 1 0.86 15.66 -17.09
CA MET A 1 0.77 16.61 -15.96
C MET A 1 1.38 17.93 -16.36
N GLU A 2 0.61 19.00 -16.32
CA GLU A 2 1.08 20.36 -16.53
C GLU A 2 1.47 20.99 -15.17
N ILE A 3 2.61 21.66 -15.10
CA ILE A 3 3.07 22.37 -13.88
C ILE A 3 3.01 23.86 -14.19
N ILE A 4 2.18 24.57 -13.45
CA ILE A 4 2.13 26.03 -13.52
C ILE A 4 3.14 26.57 -12.51
N ASP A 5 4.21 27.17 -13.00
CA ASP A 5 5.25 27.79 -12.20
C ASP A 5 4.81 29.21 -11.76
N ILE A 6 3.90 29.23 -10.78
CA ILE A 6 3.59 30.46 -10.04
C ILE A 6 4.37 30.34 -8.72
N PRO A 7 5.31 31.25 -8.42
CA PRO A 7 5.95 31.26 -7.11
C PRO A 7 4.88 31.52 -6.06
N LEU A 8 4.42 30.50 -5.40
CA LEU A 8 3.70 30.66 -4.14
C LEU A 8 4.76 31.12 -3.13
N GLU A 9 4.92 32.44 -3.01
CA GLU A 9 5.68 33.02 -1.92
C GLU A 9 5.14 32.45 -0.62
N GLN A 10 5.96 32.38 0.42
CA GLN A 10 5.73 31.71 1.72
C GLN A 10 4.43 32.08 2.48
N ARG A 11 3.51 32.81 1.85
CA ARG A 11 2.15 33.12 2.29
C ARG A 11 1.17 32.76 1.17
N ALA A 12 0.62 31.56 1.26
CA ALA A 12 -0.55 31.21 0.44
C ALA A 12 -1.61 32.33 0.59
N ASP A 13 -2.11 32.82 -0.55
CA ASP A 13 -3.16 33.84 -0.62
C ASP A 13 -4.44 33.18 -1.17
N PRO A 14 -5.62 33.37 -0.51
CA PRO A 14 -6.89 32.86 -1.05
C PRO A 14 -7.19 33.29 -2.47
N ASP A 15 -6.78 34.50 -2.86
CA ASP A 15 -7.03 35.03 -4.20
C ASP A 15 -6.13 34.35 -5.27
N ASP A 16 -4.92 33.96 -4.92
CA ASP A 16 -4.05 33.21 -5.83
C ASP A 16 -4.55 31.77 -6.03
N LEU A 17 -5.09 31.16 -4.97
CA LEU A 17 -5.77 29.87 -5.07
C LEU A 17 -6.98 29.95 -6.02
N ARG A 18 -7.81 30.98 -5.91
CA ARG A 18 -8.95 31.19 -6.81
C ARG A 18 -8.52 31.37 -8.26
N LYS A 19 -7.49 32.19 -8.53
CA LYS A 19 -6.93 32.37 -9.87
C LYS A 19 -6.43 31.06 -10.47
N PHE A 20 -5.73 30.25 -9.68
CA PHE A 20 -5.28 28.93 -10.12
C PHE A 20 -6.44 28.00 -10.47
N LEU A 21 -7.45 27.89 -9.60
CA LEU A 21 -8.61 27.06 -9.87
C LEU A 21 -9.45 27.57 -11.06
N ALA A 22 -9.52 28.91 -11.26
CA ALA A 22 -10.15 29.48 -12.44
C ALA A 22 -9.39 29.11 -13.72
N ALA A 23 -8.05 29.15 -13.70
CA ALA A 23 -7.24 28.70 -14.83
C ALA A 23 -7.45 27.20 -15.13
N CYS A 24 -7.57 26.37 -14.10
CA CYS A 24 -7.91 24.95 -14.27
C CYS A 24 -9.29 24.75 -14.91
N ARG A 25 -10.29 25.55 -14.53
CA ARG A 25 -11.62 25.55 -15.16
C ARG A 25 -11.55 25.99 -16.62
N ASP A 26 -10.84 27.07 -16.92
CA ASP A 26 -10.69 27.59 -18.28
C ASP A 26 -10.00 26.54 -19.20
N ALA A 27 -9.04 25.77 -18.65
CA ALA A 27 -8.44 24.63 -19.34
C ALA A 27 -9.47 23.48 -19.52
N ALA A 28 -10.29 23.18 -18.50
CA ALA A 28 -11.36 22.18 -18.61
C ALA A 28 -12.39 22.58 -19.65
N ASP A 29 -12.78 23.86 -19.72
CA ASP A 29 -13.69 24.41 -20.73
C ASP A 29 -13.12 24.30 -22.16
N THR A 30 -11.81 24.56 -22.29
CA THR A 30 -11.12 24.52 -23.59
C THR A 30 -11.00 23.10 -24.12
N ASP A 31 -10.63 22.17 -23.24
CA ASP A 31 -10.40 20.75 -23.58
C ASP A 31 -11.68 19.91 -23.54
N GLU A 32 -12.79 20.49 -23.09
CA GLU A 32 -14.08 19.83 -22.87
C GLU A 32 -13.98 18.55 -21.99
N CYS A 33 -13.03 18.56 -21.01
CA CYS A 33 -12.80 17.43 -20.13
C CYS A 33 -12.47 17.88 -18.71
N ASP A 34 -12.73 16.98 -17.75
CA ASP A 34 -12.44 17.20 -16.33
C ASP A 34 -10.91 17.34 -16.09
N LYS A 35 -10.50 18.28 -15.23
CA LYS A 35 -9.12 18.45 -14.78
C LYS A 35 -8.97 18.12 -13.30
N ILE A 36 -7.82 17.62 -12.91
CA ILE A 36 -7.44 17.47 -11.51
C ILE A 36 -6.49 18.62 -11.15
N ALA A 37 -7.00 19.59 -10.40
CA ALA A 37 -6.19 20.64 -9.80
C ALA A 37 -5.46 20.06 -8.58
N SER A 38 -4.13 20.18 -8.50
CA SER A 38 -3.31 19.67 -7.40
C SER A 38 -2.43 20.77 -6.83
N ILE A 39 -2.54 21.03 -5.54
CA ILE A 39 -1.83 22.11 -4.84
C ILE A 39 -0.93 21.50 -3.76
N SER A 40 0.39 21.65 -3.89
CA SER A 40 1.39 21.11 -2.96
C SER A 40 2.03 22.22 -2.15
N LEU A 41 1.98 22.09 -0.82
CA LEU A 41 2.50 23.07 0.13
C LEU A 41 3.43 22.42 1.14
N ALA A 42 4.57 23.05 1.40
CA ALA A 42 5.41 22.69 2.55
C ALA A 42 4.64 22.98 3.84
N VAL A 43 4.62 22.03 4.76
CA VAL A 43 3.99 22.19 6.07
C VAL A 43 4.99 21.96 7.18
N LYS A 44 4.66 22.43 8.39
CA LYS A 44 5.47 22.18 9.58
C LYS A 44 5.39 20.71 9.98
N HIS A 45 6.22 20.33 10.94
CA HIS A 45 6.23 18.98 11.52
C HIS A 45 4.80 18.52 11.89
N ILE A 46 4.30 17.47 11.20
CA ILE A 46 3.01 16.84 11.47
C ILE A 46 3.16 15.32 11.40
N ASP A 47 2.32 14.62 12.16
CA ASP A 47 2.20 13.16 12.08
C ASP A 47 1.06 12.81 11.11
N PRO A 48 1.33 12.19 9.93
CA PRO A 48 0.29 11.87 8.94
C PRO A 48 -0.85 11.00 9.49
N LEU A 49 -0.58 10.08 10.44
CA LEU A 49 -1.64 9.28 11.05
C LEU A 49 -2.55 10.12 11.93
N ALA A 50 -2.01 11.05 12.70
CA ALA A 50 -2.82 11.89 13.56
C ALA A 50 -3.64 12.90 12.74
N VAL A 51 -3.10 13.40 11.63
CA VAL A 51 -3.87 14.20 10.67
C VAL A 51 -5.03 13.40 10.12
N LEU A 52 -4.79 12.17 9.65
CA LEU A 52 -5.83 11.28 9.14
C LEU A 52 -6.91 11.02 10.20
N ASP A 53 -6.53 10.69 11.44
CA ASP A 53 -7.45 10.42 12.55
C ASP A 53 -8.31 11.65 12.95
N SER A 54 -7.82 12.87 12.69
CA SER A 54 -8.51 14.12 13.07
C SER A 54 -9.38 14.73 11.98
N ILE A 55 -9.01 14.54 10.70
CA ILE A 55 -9.73 15.11 9.56
C ILE A 55 -10.82 14.14 9.06
N TYR A 56 -10.61 12.87 9.33
CA TYR A 56 -11.39 11.79 8.75
C TYR A 56 -12.79 11.68 9.35
N GLU A 57 -13.81 11.87 8.52
CA GLU A 57 -15.21 11.64 8.86
C GLU A 57 -15.67 10.26 8.39
N GLY A 58 -15.35 9.25 9.17
CA GLY A 58 -15.90 7.90 9.32
C GLY A 58 -16.20 7.00 8.12
N THR A 59 -16.59 7.47 6.94
CA THR A 59 -17.12 6.63 5.85
C THR A 59 -16.54 6.92 4.45
N ALA A 60 -15.47 7.70 4.33
CA ALA A 60 -14.83 7.93 3.04
C ALA A 60 -13.65 6.98 2.80
N HIS A 61 -13.18 6.88 1.56
CA HIS A 61 -11.92 6.25 1.27
C HIS A 61 -10.79 6.89 2.07
N HIS A 62 -9.92 6.06 2.69
CA HIS A 62 -8.66 6.55 3.18
C HIS A 62 -7.53 5.55 2.88
N PHE A 63 -6.33 6.09 2.85
CA PHE A 63 -5.11 5.33 2.78
C PHE A 63 -4.11 5.88 3.78
N TYR A 64 -3.35 4.97 4.39
CA TYR A 64 -2.20 5.29 5.20
C TYR A 64 -1.12 4.25 4.98
N MET A 65 0.16 4.68 4.92
CA MET A 65 1.31 3.78 4.98
C MET A 65 2.50 4.50 5.62
N GLU A 66 3.21 3.81 6.53
CA GLU A 66 4.39 4.33 7.23
C GLU A 66 5.44 3.25 7.39
N ASN A 67 6.70 3.63 7.21
CA ASN A 67 7.83 2.86 7.71
C ASN A 67 8.71 3.77 8.58
N ARG A 68 8.62 3.61 9.89
CA ARG A 68 9.33 4.46 10.85
C ARG A 68 10.85 4.32 10.76
N HIS A 69 11.34 3.12 10.52
CA HIS A 69 12.76 2.87 10.40
C HIS A 69 13.37 3.55 9.15
N ARG A 70 12.59 3.72 8.10
CA ARG A 70 12.99 4.40 6.86
C ARG A 70 12.56 5.87 6.83
N ASP A 71 12.00 6.39 7.91
CA ASP A 71 11.51 7.77 8.10
C ASP A 71 10.63 8.29 6.96
N TRP A 72 9.62 7.51 6.57
CA TRP A 72 8.59 7.98 5.66
C TRP A 72 7.19 7.57 6.10
N ALA A 73 6.22 8.41 5.80
CA ALA A 73 4.81 8.16 6.00
C ALA A 73 3.98 8.94 4.99
N VAL A 74 2.86 8.38 4.55
CA VAL A 74 1.87 9.04 3.71
C VAL A 74 0.47 8.69 4.20
N ALA A 75 -0.40 9.68 4.22
CA ALA A 75 -1.82 9.55 4.49
C ALA A 75 -2.63 10.31 3.45
N GLY A 76 -3.81 9.83 3.11
CA GLY A 76 -4.76 10.56 2.28
C GLY A 76 -6.17 10.09 2.54
N ALA A 77 -7.12 10.99 2.35
CA ALA A 77 -8.53 10.73 2.59
C ALA A 77 -9.43 11.42 1.56
N GLU A 78 -10.66 10.93 1.48
CA GLU A 78 -11.70 11.36 0.55
C GLU A 78 -11.25 11.21 -0.91
N ALA A 79 -11.95 10.44 -1.70
CA ALA A 79 -11.61 10.27 -3.11
C ALA A 79 -12.14 11.45 -3.95
N VAL A 80 -11.23 12.11 -4.69
CA VAL A 80 -11.61 13.03 -5.77
C VAL A 80 -12.15 12.24 -6.95
N VAL A 81 -11.46 11.13 -7.24
CA VAL A 81 -11.81 10.16 -8.27
C VAL A 81 -11.34 8.78 -7.82
N ALA A 82 -12.13 7.76 -8.11
CA ALA A 82 -11.80 6.37 -7.81
C ALA A 82 -12.22 5.47 -8.99
N GLY A 83 -11.43 4.42 -9.21
CA GLY A 83 -11.71 3.35 -10.15
C GLY A 83 -11.61 1.99 -9.46
N SER A 84 -12.47 1.06 -9.85
CA SER A 84 -12.47 -0.30 -9.32
C SER A 84 -12.65 -1.32 -10.44
N TRP A 85 -11.99 -2.47 -10.30
CA TRP A 85 -11.95 -3.51 -11.34
C TRP A 85 -12.00 -4.89 -10.74
N ASN A 86 -12.54 -5.83 -11.53
CA ASN A 86 -12.47 -7.27 -11.34
C ASN A 86 -11.90 -7.91 -12.60
N GLY A 87 -11.31 -9.10 -12.46
CA GLY A 87 -10.72 -9.86 -13.54
C GLY A 87 -9.20 -9.72 -13.65
N ASP A 88 -8.63 -10.54 -14.53
CA ASP A 88 -7.18 -10.64 -14.76
C ASP A 88 -6.54 -9.35 -15.28
N GLY A 89 -7.32 -8.52 -15.99
CA GLY A 89 -6.88 -7.22 -16.54
C GLY A 89 -6.86 -6.05 -15.53
N ARG A 90 -7.16 -6.27 -14.24
CA ARG A 90 -7.34 -5.19 -13.25
C ARG A 90 -6.13 -4.26 -13.11
N PHE A 91 -4.91 -4.77 -13.19
CA PHE A 91 -3.68 -3.95 -13.13
C PHE A 91 -3.53 -3.08 -14.37
N ARG A 92 -3.79 -3.64 -15.55
CA ARG A 92 -3.74 -2.89 -16.82
C ARG A 92 -4.80 -1.81 -16.88
N SER A 93 -6.02 -2.12 -16.45
CA SER A 93 -7.11 -1.13 -16.38
C SER A 93 -6.79 -0.01 -15.38
N ALA A 94 -6.21 -0.34 -14.22
CA ALA A 94 -5.76 0.63 -13.23
C ALA A 94 -4.63 1.52 -13.78
N ARG A 95 -3.68 0.95 -14.53
CA ARG A 95 -2.62 1.71 -15.21
C ARG A 95 -3.20 2.68 -16.26
N GLN A 96 -4.13 2.20 -17.09
CA GLN A 96 -4.79 3.03 -18.10
C GLN A 96 -5.53 4.20 -17.43
N PHE A 97 -6.34 3.90 -16.41
CA PHE A 97 -7.06 4.92 -15.62
C PHE A 97 -6.11 5.98 -15.03
N ALA A 98 -5.01 5.55 -14.42
CA ALA A 98 -4.04 6.49 -13.87
C ALA A 98 -3.34 7.31 -14.96
N GLY A 99 -3.07 6.73 -16.12
CA GLY A 99 -2.51 7.43 -17.28
C GLY A 99 -3.44 8.52 -17.80
N GLU A 100 -4.71 8.20 -18.04
CA GLU A 100 -5.74 9.15 -18.47
C GLU A 100 -5.91 10.32 -17.48
N LEU A 101 -5.92 10.03 -16.18
CA LEU A 101 -5.97 11.07 -15.15
C LEU A 101 -4.70 11.93 -15.13
N THR A 102 -3.52 11.31 -15.28
CA THR A 102 -2.23 12.03 -15.26
C THR A 102 -2.12 13.08 -16.38
N GLU A 103 -2.68 12.79 -17.56
CA GLU A 103 -2.73 13.74 -18.68
C GLU A 103 -3.55 14.98 -18.32
N ASN A 104 -4.53 14.84 -17.45
CA ASN A 104 -5.46 15.89 -17.04
C ASN A 104 -5.14 16.51 -15.65
N VAL A 105 -3.93 16.29 -15.13
CA VAL A 105 -3.47 16.96 -13.89
C VAL A 105 -2.84 18.30 -14.22
N ILE A 106 -3.30 19.34 -13.51
CA ILE A 106 -2.65 20.66 -13.46
C ILE A 106 -2.18 20.88 -12.03
N ALA A 107 -0.87 21.01 -11.83
CA ALA A 107 -0.27 21.09 -10.50
C ALA A 107 0.42 22.42 -10.25
N ILE A 108 0.35 22.90 -9.01
CA ILE A 108 1.01 24.11 -8.51
C ILE A 108 1.64 23.84 -7.13
N GLY A 109 2.65 24.62 -6.79
CA GLY A 109 3.29 24.62 -5.48
C GLY A 109 4.69 24.03 -5.50
N ASP A 110 5.19 23.62 -4.33
CA ASP A 110 6.56 23.11 -4.21
C ASP A 110 6.66 21.65 -4.68
N MET A 111 6.83 21.50 -6.00
CA MET A 111 6.96 20.20 -6.66
C MET A 111 8.32 19.53 -6.43
N ASN A 112 9.26 20.18 -5.74
CA ASN A 112 10.54 19.58 -5.33
C ASN A 112 10.45 18.85 -3.98
N LEU A 113 9.33 18.98 -3.28
CA LEU A 113 9.08 18.20 -2.07
C LEU A 113 8.83 16.73 -2.42
N PRO A 114 9.31 15.79 -1.60
CA PRO A 114 9.00 14.38 -1.82
C PRO A 114 7.50 14.14 -1.65
N LEU A 115 6.91 13.34 -2.54
CA LEU A 115 5.49 13.01 -2.56
C LEU A 115 4.57 14.24 -2.79
N SER A 116 5.08 15.29 -3.45
CA SER A 116 4.29 16.40 -3.98
C SER A 116 3.51 15.97 -5.23
N GLY A 117 2.44 16.70 -5.53
CA GLY A 117 1.49 16.35 -6.58
C GLY A 117 0.53 15.23 -6.15
N PRO A 118 -0.41 14.85 -7.03
CA PRO A 118 -1.39 13.83 -6.69
C PRO A 118 -0.74 12.45 -6.63
N LEU A 119 -1.10 11.67 -5.60
CA LEU A 119 -0.77 10.25 -5.48
C LEU A 119 -1.99 9.42 -5.81
N PHE A 120 -1.74 8.27 -6.41
CA PHE A 120 -2.72 7.21 -6.62
C PHE A 120 -2.56 6.17 -5.52
N PHE A 121 -3.54 6.07 -4.63
CA PHE A 121 -3.58 5.03 -3.62
C PHE A 121 -4.26 3.79 -4.16
N ALA A 122 -3.69 2.62 -3.90
CA ALA A 122 -4.09 1.38 -4.55
C ALA A 122 -4.22 0.21 -3.58
N GLY A 123 -5.19 -0.65 -3.85
CA GLY A 123 -5.33 -1.97 -3.26
C GLY A 123 -5.71 -3.00 -4.32
N PHE A 124 -5.04 -4.16 -4.32
CA PHE A 124 -5.37 -5.27 -5.22
C PHE A 124 -5.50 -6.55 -4.40
N SER A 125 -6.58 -7.30 -4.60
CA SER A 125 -6.83 -8.54 -3.91
C SER A 125 -5.85 -9.65 -4.32
N PHE A 126 -5.74 -10.68 -3.46
CA PHE A 126 -4.91 -11.86 -3.72
C PHE A 126 -5.28 -12.56 -5.02
N THR A 127 -6.58 -12.69 -5.29
CA THR A 127 -7.12 -13.22 -6.55
C THR A 127 -7.57 -12.10 -7.48
N ASP A 128 -7.86 -12.43 -8.73
CA ASP A 128 -8.32 -11.48 -9.75
C ASP A 128 -9.79 -11.12 -9.63
N SER A 129 -10.54 -11.79 -8.78
CA SER A 129 -11.98 -11.60 -8.60
C SER A 129 -12.34 -11.38 -7.14
N ALA A 130 -13.28 -10.48 -6.90
CA ALA A 130 -13.96 -10.28 -5.63
C ALA A 130 -15.45 -10.59 -5.78
N ALA A 131 -16.05 -11.22 -4.77
CA ALA A 131 -17.49 -11.45 -4.73
C ALA A 131 -18.23 -10.16 -4.36
N ALA A 132 -19.53 -10.12 -4.62
CA ALA A 132 -20.35 -8.93 -4.37
C ALA A 132 -20.48 -8.57 -2.87
N ASP A 133 -20.25 -9.52 -1.98
CA ASP A 133 -20.28 -9.37 -0.52
C ASP A 133 -18.90 -9.08 0.08
N GLU A 134 -17.83 -9.09 -0.72
CA GLU A 134 -16.52 -8.69 -0.23
C GLU A 134 -16.44 -7.17 -0.06
N PRO A 135 -15.79 -6.69 1.02
CA PRO A 135 -15.73 -5.26 1.32
C PRO A 135 -14.88 -4.46 0.31
N PHE A 136 -13.97 -5.13 -0.41
CA PHE A 136 -13.11 -4.50 -1.40
C PHE A 136 -13.20 -5.19 -2.76
N PRO A 137 -13.17 -4.43 -3.87
CA PRO A 137 -13.06 -5.00 -5.21
C PRO A 137 -11.69 -5.66 -5.42
N ALA A 138 -11.53 -6.42 -6.50
CA ALA A 138 -10.26 -7.06 -6.82
C ALA A 138 -9.14 -6.07 -7.18
N GLY A 139 -9.48 -4.89 -7.63
CA GLY A 139 -8.59 -3.74 -7.82
C GLY A 139 -9.29 -2.45 -7.48
N LEU A 140 -8.65 -1.60 -6.70
CA LEU A 140 -9.10 -0.27 -6.32
C LEU A 140 -7.94 0.70 -6.50
N VAL A 141 -8.17 1.83 -7.17
CA VAL A 141 -7.24 2.97 -7.22
C VAL A 141 -8.03 4.25 -7.02
N PHE A 142 -7.52 5.15 -6.19
CA PHE A 142 -8.13 6.46 -6.03
C PHE A 142 -7.10 7.57 -5.83
N VAL A 143 -7.46 8.79 -6.24
CA VAL A 143 -6.75 10.03 -5.93
C VAL A 143 -7.45 10.67 -4.74
N PRO A 144 -6.75 10.94 -3.62
CA PRO A 144 -7.37 11.55 -2.44
C PRO A 144 -7.64 13.03 -2.66
N GLN A 145 -8.63 13.58 -1.97
CA GLN A 145 -8.85 15.01 -1.88
C GLN A 145 -7.75 15.69 -1.05
N TRP A 146 -7.31 15.00 0.00
CA TRP A 146 -6.28 15.45 0.93
C TRP A 146 -5.22 14.39 1.10
N GLN A 147 -3.97 14.78 0.97
CA GLN A 147 -2.85 13.92 1.35
C GLN A 147 -1.81 14.68 2.15
N VAL A 148 -1.14 13.98 3.04
CA VAL A 148 -0.06 14.51 3.85
C VAL A 148 1.06 13.48 3.83
N ALA A 149 2.29 13.94 3.64
CA ALA A 149 3.43 13.05 3.64
C ALA A 149 4.60 13.61 4.47
N ARG A 150 5.37 12.68 5.02
CA ARG A 150 6.67 12.92 5.67
C ARG A 150 7.70 12.01 5.02
N VAL A 151 8.81 12.58 4.58
CA VAL A 151 9.96 11.81 4.07
C VAL A 151 11.24 12.50 4.55
N GLU A 152 12.05 11.79 5.34
CA GLU A 152 13.35 12.25 5.82
C GLU A 152 13.29 13.67 6.44
N GLY A 153 12.32 13.86 7.33
CA GLY A 153 12.10 15.13 8.04
C GLY A 153 11.52 16.27 7.20
N ARG A 154 11.16 16.03 5.92
CA ARG A 154 10.43 16.98 5.07
C ARG A 154 8.95 16.62 5.05
N TYR A 155 8.09 17.63 5.05
CA TYR A 155 6.64 17.46 5.17
C TYR A 155 5.94 18.21 4.05
N VAL A 156 4.95 17.57 3.44
CA VAL A 156 4.11 18.16 2.39
C VAL A 156 2.64 17.85 2.67
N ALA A 157 1.79 18.84 2.45
CA ALA A 157 0.34 18.66 2.33
C ALA A 157 -0.06 18.93 0.89
N VAL A 158 -0.93 18.10 0.33
CA VAL A 158 -1.46 18.25 -1.02
C VAL A 158 -2.98 18.25 -0.98
N ALA A 159 -3.59 19.22 -1.63
CA ALA A 159 -5.02 19.25 -1.89
C ALA A 159 -5.26 18.96 -3.37
N ASN A 160 -6.16 18.02 -3.66
CA ASN A 160 -6.60 17.73 -5.01
C ASN A 160 -8.10 18.04 -5.16
N ALA A 161 -8.49 18.55 -6.33
CA ALA A 161 -9.88 18.83 -6.64
C ALA A 161 -10.20 18.49 -8.09
N LEU A 162 -11.37 17.91 -8.34
CA LEU A 162 -11.89 17.68 -9.67
C LEU A 162 -12.57 18.97 -10.16
N ILE A 163 -12.09 19.53 -11.25
CA ILE A 163 -12.60 20.74 -11.88
C ILE A 163 -13.27 20.35 -13.20
N ARG A 164 -14.55 20.59 -13.30
CA ARG A 164 -15.36 20.31 -14.49
C ARG A 164 -15.54 21.57 -15.36
N PRO A 165 -15.79 21.41 -16.65
CA PRO A 165 -16.18 22.50 -17.50
C PRO A 165 -17.36 23.31 -16.90
N GLY A 166 -17.27 24.62 -16.92
CA GLY A 166 -18.30 25.53 -16.39
C GLY A 166 -18.48 25.55 -14.88
N MET A 167 -17.61 24.88 -14.11
CA MET A 167 -17.75 24.74 -12.65
C MET A 167 -17.50 26.07 -11.94
N ASP A 168 -18.34 26.40 -10.93
CA ASP A 168 -18.01 27.44 -9.98
C ASP A 168 -16.90 26.98 -9.04
N VAL A 169 -15.74 27.67 -9.10
CA VAL A 169 -14.55 27.29 -8.33
C VAL A 169 -14.50 27.94 -6.93
N ASP A 170 -15.32 28.93 -6.64
CA ASP A 170 -15.31 29.62 -5.34
C ASP A 170 -15.59 28.71 -4.14
N PRO A 171 -16.58 27.78 -4.18
CA PRO A 171 -16.80 26.83 -3.10
C PRO A 171 -15.61 25.88 -2.90
N VAL A 172 -14.95 25.47 -3.99
CA VAL A 172 -13.77 24.62 -3.95
C VAL A 172 -12.60 25.36 -3.31
N ALA A 173 -12.35 26.60 -3.71
CA ALA A 173 -11.32 27.45 -3.13
C ALA A 173 -11.54 27.65 -1.62
N ALA A 174 -12.76 27.97 -1.22
CA ALA A 174 -13.11 28.18 0.20
C ALA A 174 -12.86 26.90 1.04
N ARG A 175 -13.21 25.71 0.52
CA ARG A 175 -12.99 24.43 1.18
C ARG A 175 -11.49 24.11 1.32
N ILE A 176 -10.71 24.27 0.26
CA ILE A 176 -9.26 24.05 0.28
C ILE A 176 -8.60 25.01 1.27
N TRP A 177 -9.00 26.27 1.26
CA TRP A 177 -8.46 27.28 2.16
C TRP A 177 -8.76 26.96 3.63
N SER A 178 -10.01 26.62 3.95
CA SER A 178 -10.40 26.20 5.31
C SER A 178 -9.62 24.99 5.82
N ALA A 179 -9.34 24.02 4.95
CA ALA A 179 -8.52 22.88 5.30
C ALA A 179 -7.05 23.29 5.54
N HIS A 180 -6.49 24.17 4.71
CA HIS A 180 -5.14 24.71 4.90
C HIS A 180 -5.00 25.41 6.27
N GLU A 181 -5.96 26.25 6.67
CA GLU A 181 -5.99 26.89 7.98
C GLU A 181 -6.03 25.87 9.13
N LYS A 182 -6.80 24.78 8.98
CA LYS A 182 -6.82 23.68 9.95
C LYS A 182 -5.44 23.00 10.06
N PHE A 183 -4.75 22.75 8.94
CA PHE A 183 -3.40 22.20 8.96
C PHE A 183 -2.39 23.12 9.67
N LEU A 184 -2.47 24.43 9.46
CA LEU A 184 -1.59 25.39 10.12
C LEU A 184 -1.81 25.49 11.62
N SER A 185 -3.05 25.29 12.07
CA SER A 185 -3.45 25.35 13.49
C SER A 185 -3.34 24.01 14.21
N PHE A 186 -2.97 22.94 13.50
CA PHE A 186 -2.93 21.59 14.08
C PHE A 186 -1.82 21.49 15.13
N SER A 187 -2.18 21.13 16.35
CA SER A 187 -1.25 20.90 17.45
C SER A 187 -1.52 19.56 18.14
N TYR A 188 -0.45 18.90 18.59
CA TYR A 188 -0.51 17.61 19.28
C TYR A 188 -0.33 17.79 20.77
N ASP A 189 -1.35 18.22 21.50
CA ASP A 189 -1.17 18.45 22.92
C ASP A 189 -1.24 17.17 23.76
N THR A 190 -1.95 16.12 23.33
CA THR A 190 -1.96 14.84 24.05
C THR A 190 -2.49 13.73 23.13
N PRO A 191 -1.75 12.63 22.92
CA PRO A 191 -2.31 11.50 22.18
C PRO A 191 -3.51 10.95 22.94
N PRO A 192 -4.65 10.70 22.28
CA PRO A 192 -5.80 10.09 22.93
C PRO A 192 -5.42 8.72 23.50
N LYS A 193 -5.96 8.38 24.67
CA LYS A 193 -5.75 7.06 25.27
C LYS A 193 -6.21 5.99 24.29
N ALA A 194 -5.37 4.97 24.11
CA ALA A 194 -5.74 3.81 23.30
C ALA A 194 -7.00 3.17 23.88
N PRO A 195 -8.01 2.86 23.05
CA PRO A 195 -9.20 2.16 23.52
C PRO A 195 -8.79 0.75 24.03
N VAL A 196 -9.48 0.30 25.06
CA VAL A 196 -9.37 -1.07 25.55
C VAL A 196 -10.51 -1.86 24.95
N TYR A 197 -10.22 -2.98 24.32
CA TYR A 197 -11.19 -3.89 23.73
C TYR A 197 -11.22 -5.20 24.53
N HIS A 198 -12.42 -5.69 24.84
CA HIS A 198 -12.62 -7.02 25.39
C HIS A 198 -13.20 -7.93 24.31
N ILE A 199 -12.55 -9.07 24.11
CA ILE A 199 -13.03 -10.09 23.16
C ILE A 199 -14.22 -10.81 23.80
N LEU A 200 -15.40 -10.68 23.17
CA LEU A 200 -16.63 -11.35 23.57
C LEU A 200 -16.80 -12.71 22.89
N GLY A 201 -16.18 -12.90 21.72
CA GLY A 201 -16.25 -14.14 20.96
C GLY A 201 -15.08 -14.26 20.00
N GLU A 202 -14.66 -15.50 19.78
CA GLU A 202 -13.63 -15.89 18.83
C GLU A 202 -14.12 -17.13 18.08
N GLN A 203 -14.03 -17.11 16.74
CA GLN A 203 -14.43 -18.23 15.91
C GLN A 203 -13.48 -18.40 14.72
N GLU A 204 -12.90 -19.60 14.56
CA GLU A 204 -12.15 -19.94 13.35
C GLU A 204 -13.12 -20.13 12.17
N VAL A 205 -12.86 -19.42 11.08
CA VAL A 205 -13.67 -19.54 9.86
C VAL A 205 -13.47 -20.94 9.25
N GLY A 206 -14.57 -21.63 8.97
CA GLY A 206 -14.56 -23.04 8.55
C GLY A 206 -14.61 -24.03 9.70
N GLY A 207 -14.57 -23.56 10.97
CA GLY A 207 -14.66 -24.38 12.17
C GLY A 207 -13.31 -24.83 12.72
N GLU A 208 -13.34 -25.30 13.96
CA GLU A 208 -12.15 -25.74 14.68
C GLU A 208 -11.43 -26.89 13.94
N GLY A 209 -10.12 -26.75 13.74
CA GLY A 209 -9.28 -27.74 13.07
C GLY A 209 -9.30 -27.66 11.52
N ALA A 210 -10.10 -26.81 10.92
CA ALA A 210 -10.15 -26.65 9.45
C ALA A 210 -8.77 -26.33 8.86
N PHE A 211 -8.02 -25.43 9.48
CA PHE A 211 -6.67 -25.11 9.03
C PHE A 211 -5.72 -26.31 9.06
N ALA A 212 -5.73 -27.11 10.14
CA ALA A 212 -4.89 -28.30 10.25
C ALA A 212 -5.24 -29.34 9.17
N ALA A 213 -6.53 -29.55 8.89
CA ALA A 213 -6.99 -30.44 7.81
C ALA A 213 -6.50 -29.95 6.44
N ASN A 214 -6.59 -28.66 6.16
CA ASN A 214 -6.10 -28.06 4.92
C ASN A 214 -4.58 -28.24 4.76
N VAL A 215 -3.80 -28.08 5.85
CA VAL A 215 -2.36 -28.32 5.83
C VAL A 215 -2.06 -29.78 5.49
N GLN A 216 -2.78 -30.75 6.06
CA GLN A 216 -2.60 -32.17 5.72
C GLN A 216 -2.90 -32.44 4.24
N ALA A 217 -4.02 -31.90 3.72
CA ALA A 217 -4.38 -32.03 2.31
C ALA A 217 -3.30 -31.40 1.40
N GLY A 218 -2.77 -30.22 1.75
CA GLY A 218 -1.68 -29.57 1.04
C GLY A 218 -0.40 -30.41 1.01
N LEU A 219 -0.04 -31.06 2.12
CA LEU A 219 1.11 -31.97 2.19
C LEU A 219 0.92 -33.21 1.30
N GLU A 220 -0.29 -33.76 1.22
CA GLU A 220 -0.60 -34.87 0.32
C GLU A 220 -0.46 -34.46 -1.15
N ARG A 221 -0.91 -33.27 -1.50
CA ARG A 221 -0.77 -32.68 -2.85
C ARG A 221 0.69 -32.44 -3.21
N ILE A 222 1.54 -32.00 -2.27
CA ILE A 222 2.99 -31.88 -2.47
C ILE A 222 3.59 -33.28 -2.72
N ARG A 223 3.25 -34.28 -1.92
CA ARG A 223 3.76 -35.66 -2.08
C ARG A 223 3.34 -36.29 -3.42
N SER A 224 2.16 -35.95 -3.93
CA SER A 224 1.68 -36.40 -5.24
C SER A 224 2.30 -35.60 -6.42
N GLY A 225 3.12 -34.59 -6.15
CA GLY A 225 3.81 -33.80 -7.20
C GLY A 225 2.95 -32.72 -7.83
N ALA A 226 1.79 -32.33 -7.26
CA ALA A 226 0.94 -31.29 -7.79
C ALA A 226 1.64 -29.91 -7.78
N TYR A 227 2.38 -29.63 -6.72
CA TYR A 227 3.22 -28.46 -6.54
C TYR A 227 4.35 -28.74 -5.55
N GLN A 228 5.35 -27.87 -5.51
CA GLN A 228 6.50 -27.98 -4.61
C GLN A 228 6.28 -27.24 -3.30
N LYS A 229 5.46 -26.17 -3.33
CA LYS A 229 5.15 -25.31 -2.19
C LYS A 229 3.73 -24.79 -2.31
N ILE A 230 3.05 -24.72 -1.17
CA ILE A 230 1.79 -23.98 -1.00
C ILE A 230 1.84 -23.23 0.33
N VAL A 231 1.24 -22.04 0.37
CA VAL A 231 1.09 -21.25 1.60
C VAL A 231 -0.39 -21.12 1.91
N LEU A 232 -0.83 -21.84 2.95
CA LEU A 232 -2.20 -21.84 3.42
C LEU A 232 -2.36 -20.88 4.60
N SER A 233 -3.52 -20.28 4.71
CA SER A 233 -3.89 -19.30 5.73
C SER A 233 -5.12 -19.75 6.51
N ARG A 234 -5.30 -19.18 7.70
CA ARG A 234 -6.54 -19.29 8.47
C ARG A 234 -7.10 -17.90 8.75
N ALA A 235 -8.41 -17.81 8.91
CA ALA A 235 -9.09 -16.61 9.35
C ALA A 235 -9.80 -16.87 10.69
N VAL A 236 -9.82 -15.87 11.55
CA VAL A 236 -10.50 -15.90 12.84
C VAL A 236 -11.35 -14.65 12.98
N ASP A 237 -12.65 -14.85 13.23
CA ASP A 237 -13.56 -13.76 13.54
C ASP A 237 -13.48 -13.44 15.03
N LEU A 238 -13.27 -12.17 15.34
CA LEU A 238 -13.26 -11.65 16.70
C LEU A 238 -14.42 -10.67 16.90
N VAL A 239 -15.21 -10.90 17.95
CA VAL A 239 -16.28 -9.99 18.36
C VAL A 239 -15.83 -9.22 19.58
N PHE A 240 -15.93 -7.90 19.52
CA PHE A 240 -15.51 -7.00 20.60
C PHE A 240 -16.70 -6.36 21.28
N ASP A 241 -16.52 -5.94 22.54
CA ASP A 241 -17.51 -5.20 23.35
C ASP A 241 -17.82 -3.80 22.83
N ASN A 242 -16.90 -3.22 22.05
CA ASN A 242 -17.00 -1.89 21.46
C ASN A 242 -16.65 -1.91 19.98
N SER A 243 -17.13 -0.91 19.25
CA SER A 243 -16.74 -0.71 17.85
C SER A 243 -15.23 -0.49 17.72
N CYS A 244 -14.60 -1.29 16.88
CA CYS A 244 -13.18 -1.17 16.59
C CYS A 244 -12.87 0.19 15.90
N GLN A 245 -11.81 0.83 16.36
CA GLN A 245 -11.27 2.04 15.76
C GLN A 245 -9.95 1.70 15.03
N PRO A 246 -9.98 1.43 13.73
CA PRO A 246 -8.84 0.89 12.98
C PRO A 246 -7.56 1.73 13.10
N LEU A 247 -7.69 3.07 13.05
CA LEU A 247 -6.54 3.97 13.14
C LEU A 247 -5.88 3.95 14.54
N LYS A 248 -6.65 3.69 15.61
CA LYS A 248 -6.09 3.53 16.96
C LYS A 248 -5.33 2.20 17.09
N ILE A 249 -5.85 1.13 16.50
CA ILE A 249 -5.15 -0.16 16.43
C ILE A 249 -3.87 0.00 15.60
N LEU A 250 -3.95 0.67 14.46
CA LEU A 250 -2.80 0.97 13.60
C LEU A 250 -1.73 1.78 14.33
N ASN A 251 -2.12 2.77 15.15
CA ASN A 251 -1.18 3.53 15.96
C ASN A 251 -0.38 2.65 16.95
N ARG A 252 -0.98 1.58 17.44
CA ARG A 252 -0.26 0.59 18.25
C ARG A 252 0.67 -0.27 17.40
N LEU A 253 0.20 -0.76 16.24
CA LEU A 253 0.99 -1.58 15.33
C LEU A 253 2.27 -0.87 14.90
N ARG A 254 2.21 0.44 14.53
CA ARG A 254 3.40 1.18 14.11
C ARG A 254 4.43 1.42 15.23
N GLN A 255 4.01 1.35 16.50
CA GLN A 255 4.92 1.42 17.65
C GLN A 255 5.64 0.09 17.87
N ASP A 256 4.91 -1.01 17.79
CA ASP A 256 5.43 -2.35 18.06
C ASP A 256 6.25 -2.90 16.87
N TYR A 257 5.90 -2.52 15.62
CA TYR A 257 6.49 -3.01 14.36
C TYR A 257 7.16 -1.89 13.54
N ASN A 258 8.08 -1.14 14.14
CA ASN A 258 8.70 0.05 13.54
C ASN A 258 9.54 -0.22 12.27
N ARG A 259 9.92 -1.49 12.00
CA ARG A 259 10.63 -1.94 10.79
C ARG A 259 9.70 -2.45 9.70
N CYS A 260 8.42 -2.62 10.00
CA CYS A 260 7.40 -3.01 9.04
C CYS A 260 6.79 -1.79 8.35
N ASN A 261 6.21 -1.99 7.19
CA ASN A 261 5.28 -1.05 6.60
C ASN A 261 3.93 -1.25 7.31
N CYS A 262 3.53 -0.27 8.12
CA CYS A 262 2.22 -0.25 8.76
C CYS A 262 1.25 0.49 7.85
N PHE A 263 0.10 -0.11 7.56
CA PHE A 263 -0.82 0.42 6.56
C PHE A 263 -2.29 0.32 6.97
N SER A 264 -3.09 1.17 6.37
CA SER A 264 -4.55 1.13 6.39
C SER A 264 -5.10 1.50 5.02
N LEU A 265 -6.06 0.74 4.53
CA LEU A 265 -6.88 1.07 3.37
C LEU A 265 -8.34 0.93 3.79
N GLN A 266 -9.16 1.96 3.56
CA GLN A 266 -10.58 1.93 3.84
C GLN A 266 -11.39 2.22 2.58
N ASN A 267 -12.52 1.53 2.47
CA ASN A 267 -13.49 1.76 1.41
C ASN A 267 -14.53 2.82 1.80
N GLU A 268 -15.39 3.18 0.86
CA GLU A 268 -16.48 4.16 1.04
C GLU A 268 -17.60 3.71 2.00
N HIS A 269 -17.56 2.45 2.46
CA HIS A 269 -18.55 1.88 3.40
C HIS A 269 -17.99 1.74 4.82
N GLY A 270 -16.78 2.22 5.08
CA GLY A 270 -16.14 2.18 6.40
C GLY A 270 -15.44 0.87 6.75
N ALA A 271 -15.40 -0.12 5.84
CA ALA A 271 -14.58 -1.30 6.05
C ALA A 271 -13.11 -0.96 5.86
N SER A 272 -12.29 -1.31 6.85
CA SER A 272 -10.84 -1.02 6.86
C SER A 272 -10.02 -2.29 6.85
N PHE A 273 -9.00 -2.31 5.99
CA PHE A 273 -7.94 -3.32 5.97
C PHE A 273 -6.67 -2.71 6.56
N ILE A 274 -6.22 -3.22 7.70
CA ILE A 274 -5.04 -2.72 8.41
C ILE A 274 -4.02 -3.82 8.62
N GLY A 275 -2.75 -3.45 8.66
CA GLY A 275 -1.69 -4.41 8.90
C GLY A 275 -0.32 -3.79 9.12
N ALA A 276 0.64 -4.68 9.44
CA ALA A 276 2.06 -4.38 9.49
C ALA A 276 2.81 -5.51 8.76
N THR A 277 3.50 -5.17 7.67
CA THR A 277 4.20 -6.15 6.84
C THR A 277 5.68 -5.78 6.69
N PRO A 278 6.61 -6.72 6.86
CA PRO A 278 8.02 -6.52 6.52
C PRO A 278 8.26 -6.63 5.01
N GLU A 279 7.36 -7.29 4.29
CA GLU A 279 7.52 -7.63 2.88
C GLU A 279 7.12 -6.46 1.98
N ARG A 280 8.01 -6.13 1.06
CA ARG A 280 7.78 -5.17 -0.01
C ARG A 280 7.82 -5.91 -1.34
N LEU A 281 6.68 -5.91 -2.05
CA LEU A 281 6.62 -6.54 -3.36
C LEU A 281 7.50 -5.80 -4.37
N ILE A 282 7.34 -4.48 -4.45
CA ILE A 282 8.07 -3.63 -5.39
C ILE A 282 8.12 -2.19 -4.87
N ALA A 283 9.20 -1.49 -5.16
CA ALA A 283 9.26 -0.03 -5.09
C ALA A 283 9.94 0.49 -6.34
N VAL A 284 9.51 1.63 -6.85
CA VAL A 284 10.13 2.34 -7.97
C VAL A 284 10.43 3.76 -7.53
N ARG A 285 11.66 4.21 -7.78
CA ARG A 285 12.09 5.57 -7.50
C ARG A 285 13.11 6.02 -8.53
N ASP A 286 12.83 7.13 -9.20
CA ASP A 286 13.74 7.78 -10.15
C ASP A 286 14.31 6.82 -11.20
N GLY A 287 13.41 6.05 -11.85
CA GLY A 287 13.78 5.09 -12.88
C GLY A 287 14.53 3.84 -12.37
N ARG A 288 14.52 3.58 -11.07
CA ARG A 288 15.08 2.37 -10.46
C ARG A 288 13.99 1.62 -9.71
N PHE A 289 14.00 0.29 -9.82
CA PHE A 289 13.14 -0.54 -8.99
C PHE A 289 13.94 -1.25 -7.90
N ALA A 290 13.24 -1.64 -6.85
CA ALA A 290 13.75 -2.49 -5.78
C ALA A 290 12.64 -3.43 -5.29
N THR A 291 12.96 -4.70 -5.20
CA THR A 291 12.16 -5.75 -4.58
C THR A 291 13.04 -6.60 -3.68
N GLU A 292 12.49 -7.56 -3.00
CA GLU A 292 13.25 -8.47 -2.15
C GLU A 292 12.57 -9.83 -2.05
N ALA A 293 13.36 -10.88 -2.05
CA ALA A 293 12.89 -12.21 -1.71
C ALA A 293 13.00 -12.40 -0.20
N ILE A 294 11.90 -12.76 0.46
CA ILE A 294 11.85 -13.09 1.89
C ILE A 294 11.21 -14.46 2.03
N ALA A 295 11.99 -15.45 2.51
CA ALA A 295 11.49 -16.79 2.79
C ALA A 295 12.49 -17.54 3.67
N GLY A 296 12.03 -18.55 4.41
CA GLY A 296 12.81 -19.16 5.49
C GLY A 296 12.75 -18.29 6.74
N SER A 297 12.28 -18.85 7.86
CA SER A 297 11.97 -18.06 9.06
C SER A 297 12.28 -18.83 10.31
N VAL A 298 12.75 -18.14 11.34
CA VAL A 298 12.92 -18.67 12.69
C VAL A 298 12.52 -17.61 13.72
N GLY A 299 11.92 -18.03 14.82
CA GLY A 299 11.58 -17.13 15.93
C GLY A 299 12.80 -16.49 16.55
N ARG A 300 12.60 -15.36 17.21
CA ARG A 300 13.60 -14.69 18.04
C ARG A 300 13.59 -15.27 19.45
N ASP A 301 14.72 -15.18 20.14
CA ASP A 301 14.82 -15.56 21.55
C ASP A 301 15.33 -14.40 22.38
N PRO A 302 14.82 -14.18 23.61
CA PRO A 302 15.34 -13.15 24.53
C PRO A 302 16.80 -13.37 24.95
N ASP A 303 17.29 -14.62 24.97
CA ASP A 303 18.69 -14.93 25.19
C ASP A 303 19.50 -14.68 23.91
N ALA A 304 20.42 -13.73 23.98
CA ALA A 304 21.21 -13.30 22.83
C ALA A 304 22.07 -14.43 22.23
N GLY A 305 22.53 -15.38 23.06
CA GLY A 305 23.33 -16.52 22.60
C GLY A 305 22.49 -17.52 21.82
N LEU A 306 21.29 -17.81 22.30
CA LEU A 306 20.33 -18.67 21.63
C LEU A 306 19.81 -18.02 20.34
N ASP A 307 19.48 -16.71 20.37
CA ASP A 307 19.06 -15.96 19.21
C ASP A 307 20.10 -15.98 18.08
N ALA A 308 21.38 -15.75 18.42
CA ALA A 308 22.48 -15.84 17.45
C ALA A 308 22.72 -17.26 16.93
N ARG A 309 22.41 -18.28 17.73
CA ARG A 309 22.44 -19.69 17.26
C ARG A 309 21.33 -19.97 16.27
N LEU A 310 20.09 -19.58 16.58
CA LEU A 310 18.94 -19.71 15.67
C LEU A 310 19.19 -19.01 14.33
N ALA A 311 19.79 -17.82 14.36
CA ALA A 311 20.20 -17.09 13.15
C ALA A 311 21.19 -17.87 12.29
N ARG A 312 22.21 -18.47 12.90
CA ARG A 312 23.22 -19.27 12.17
C ARG A 312 22.62 -20.57 11.64
N GLU A 313 21.76 -21.22 12.41
CA GLU A 313 21.03 -22.41 11.96
C GLU A 313 20.17 -22.11 10.73
N LEU A 314 19.44 -20.99 10.72
CA LEU A 314 18.67 -20.53 9.56
C LEU A 314 19.55 -20.31 8.33
N LEU A 315 20.69 -19.61 8.48
CA LEU A 315 21.62 -19.33 7.39
C LEU A 315 22.32 -20.60 6.83
N SER A 316 22.33 -21.69 7.58
CA SER A 316 22.93 -22.97 7.18
C SER A 316 21.92 -24.08 6.88
N SER A 317 20.62 -23.82 7.08
CA SER A 317 19.56 -24.79 6.84
C SER A 317 19.37 -25.05 5.35
N GLU A 318 19.74 -26.22 4.86
CA GLU A 318 19.55 -26.59 3.45
C GLU A 318 18.09 -26.51 3.00
N LYS A 319 17.15 -26.85 3.91
CA LYS A 319 15.70 -26.74 3.66
C LYS A 319 15.29 -25.28 3.43
N ASP A 320 15.67 -24.37 4.35
CA ASP A 320 15.25 -22.97 4.31
C ASP A 320 15.95 -22.24 3.17
N LEU A 321 17.22 -22.50 2.91
CA LEU A 321 17.97 -21.98 1.75
C LEU A 321 17.37 -22.44 0.42
N ARG A 322 16.90 -23.68 0.31
CA ARG A 322 16.21 -24.18 -0.88
C ARG A 322 14.86 -23.49 -1.07
N GLU A 323 14.07 -23.32 0.01
CA GLU A 323 12.81 -22.61 -0.03
C GLU A 323 13.02 -21.15 -0.48
N HIS A 324 14.01 -20.49 0.10
CA HIS A 324 14.38 -19.12 -0.24
C HIS A 324 14.79 -18.98 -1.72
N ARG A 325 15.62 -19.91 -2.21
CA ARG A 325 16.05 -19.94 -3.62
C ARG A 325 14.87 -20.01 -4.59
N HIS A 326 13.84 -20.80 -4.30
CA HIS A 326 12.64 -20.87 -5.13
C HIS A 326 11.94 -19.51 -5.25
N VAL A 327 11.92 -18.71 -4.17
CA VAL A 327 11.36 -17.36 -4.21
C VAL A 327 12.21 -16.44 -5.07
N VAL A 328 13.53 -16.46 -4.88
CA VAL A 328 14.48 -15.67 -5.70
C VAL A 328 14.31 -15.99 -7.18
N GLU A 329 14.41 -17.29 -7.55
CA GLU A 329 14.29 -17.74 -8.94
C GLU A 329 12.93 -17.35 -9.57
N SER A 330 11.87 -17.43 -8.79
CA SER A 330 10.54 -17.01 -9.26
C SER A 330 10.49 -15.51 -9.57
N ILE A 331 11.03 -14.66 -8.68
CA ILE A 331 11.09 -13.22 -8.90
C ILE A 331 11.93 -12.90 -10.15
N LEU A 332 13.13 -13.49 -10.28
CA LEU A 332 14.01 -13.26 -11.42
C LEU A 332 13.35 -13.64 -12.74
N ARG A 333 12.70 -14.81 -12.79
CA ARG A 333 11.98 -15.26 -13.97
C ARG A 333 10.86 -14.29 -14.35
N ARG A 334 10.05 -13.81 -13.38
CA ARG A 334 8.95 -12.88 -13.62
C ARG A 334 9.45 -11.51 -14.08
N LEU A 335 10.56 -11.03 -13.55
CA LEU A 335 11.20 -9.81 -14.04
C LEU A 335 11.70 -9.97 -15.47
N ALA A 336 12.29 -11.13 -15.82
CA ALA A 336 12.73 -11.42 -17.19
C ALA A 336 11.56 -11.45 -18.19
N GLU A 337 10.37 -11.94 -17.79
CA GLU A 337 9.16 -11.93 -18.63
C GLU A 337 8.72 -10.51 -19.04
N VAL A 338 9.05 -9.48 -18.24
CA VAL A 338 8.81 -8.06 -18.55
C VAL A 338 10.06 -7.33 -19.05
N GLY A 339 11.07 -8.08 -19.50
CA GLY A 339 12.29 -7.55 -20.12
C GLY A 339 13.34 -7.01 -19.13
N ILE A 340 13.24 -7.39 -17.86
CA ILE A 340 14.18 -6.94 -16.82
C ILE A 340 15.13 -8.07 -16.44
N GLU A 341 16.40 -7.86 -16.72
CA GLU A 341 17.47 -8.76 -16.29
C GLU A 341 18.21 -8.16 -15.10
N VAL A 342 18.37 -8.95 -14.04
CA VAL A 342 19.10 -8.55 -12.83
C VAL A 342 20.06 -9.63 -12.39
N THR A 343 21.17 -9.21 -11.83
CA THR A 343 22.09 -10.08 -11.11
C THR A 343 21.87 -9.88 -9.61
N VAL A 344 21.83 -10.97 -8.87
CA VAL A 344 21.64 -10.97 -7.42
C VAL A 344 22.74 -11.70 -6.72
N ASP A 345 23.01 -11.35 -5.47
CA ASP A 345 23.94 -12.09 -4.63
C ASP A 345 23.42 -13.51 -4.38
N GLN A 346 24.32 -14.48 -4.39
CA GLN A 346 23.96 -15.89 -4.21
C GLN A 346 23.62 -16.25 -2.76
N SER A 347 24.07 -15.45 -1.80
CA SER A 347 23.86 -15.69 -0.37
C SER A 347 22.86 -14.68 0.21
N PRO A 348 21.82 -15.15 0.91
CA PRO A 348 20.88 -14.26 1.56
C PRO A 348 21.46 -13.60 2.80
N ASP A 349 20.95 -12.40 3.12
CA ASP A 349 21.10 -11.72 4.40
C ASP A 349 20.03 -12.19 5.40
N LEU A 350 20.13 -11.67 6.65
CA LEU A 350 19.05 -11.78 7.65
C LEU A 350 18.25 -10.48 7.75
N LEU A 351 16.95 -10.61 7.58
CA LEU A 351 15.99 -9.59 8.01
C LEU A 351 15.57 -9.88 9.45
N VAL A 352 16.04 -9.07 10.39
CA VAL A 352 15.78 -9.23 11.83
C VAL A 352 14.63 -8.32 12.24
N LEU A 353 13.52 -8.92 12.69
CA LEU A 353 12.34 -8.27 13.24
C LEU A 353 12.25 -8.51 14.75
N PRO A 354 11.33 -7.86 15.49
CA PRO A 354 11.22 -8.01 16.94
C PRO A 354 10.98 -9.44 17.42
N ASN A 355 10.19 -10.23 16.69
CA ASN A 355 9.72 -11.56 17.09
C ASN A 355 10.17 -12.70 16.14
N VAL A 356 10.74 -12.37 14.99
CA VAL A 356 11.12 -13.33 13.96
C VAL A 356 12.30 -12.81 13.15
N GLN A 357 13.09 -13.71 12.57
CA GLN A 357 14.10 -13.38 11.56
C GLN A 357 13.91 -14.25 10.32
N HIS A 358 14.19 -13.64 9.16
CA HIS A 358 13.98 -14.26 7.85
C HIS A 358 15.27 -14.20 7.02
N LEU A 359 15.42 -15.16 6.08
CA LEU A 359 16.38 -14.99 4.99
C LEU A 359 15.83 -13.94 4.01
N ARG A 360 16.70 -13.04 3.54
CA ARG A 360 16.38 -11.97 2.62
C ARG A 360 17.45 -11.84 1.53
N THR A 361 17.00 -11.69 0.28
CA THR A 361 17.86 -11.30 -0.85
C THR A 361 17.29 -10.04 -1.50
N PRO A 362 17.99 -8.89 -1.40
CA PRO A 362 17.61 -7.67 -2.13
C PRO A 362 17.79 -7.87 -3.64
N ILE A 363 16.83 -7.37 -4.42
CA ILE A 363 16.83 -7.43 -5.89
C ILE A 363 16.49 -6.04 -6.41
N GLY A 364 17.26 -5.50 -7.36
CA GLY A 364 17.00 -4.18 -7.89
C GLY A 364 17.70 -3.93 -9.22
N GLY A 365 17.26 -2.89 -9.91
CA GLY A 365 17.81 -2.53 -11.21
C GLY A 365 17.23 -1.25 -11.77
N LEU A 366 17.47 -1.03 -13.06
CA LEU A 366 16.86 0.08 -13.81
C LEU A 366 15.49 -0.35 -14.33
N MET A 367 14.55 0.59 -14.34
CA MET A 367 13.26 0.41 -15.01
C MET A 367 13.45 0.53 -16.52
N PRO A 368 12.97 -0.41 -17.33
CA PRO A 368 12.89 -0.22 -18.76
C PRO A 368 11.96 0.94 -19.13
N GLU A 369 12.23 1.59 -20.25
CA GLU A 369 11.35 2.65 -20.77
C GLU A 369 9.94 2.10 -21.04
N GLY A 370 8.93 2.86 -20.64
CA GLY A 370 7.51 2.50 -20.83
C GLY A 370 6.97 1.46 -19.84
N VAL A 371 7.79 0.89 -18.95
CA VAL A 371 7.32 -0.03 -17.90
C VAL A 371 6.88 0.78 -16.67
N HIS A 372 5.69 0.46 -16.17
CA HIS A 372 5.11 1.11 -14.99
C HIS A 372 5.20 0.18 -13.76
N ILE A 373 5.15 0.75 -12.54
CA ILE A 373 5.15 -0.04 -11.30
C ILE A 373 4.04 -1.09 -11.27
N LEU A 374 2.87 -0.80 -11.85
CA LEU A 374 1.75 -1.74 -11.92
C LEU A 374 2.02 -2.94 -12.83
N ASP A 375 2.85 -2.80 -13.88
CA ASP A 375 3.25 -3.92 -14.73
C ASP A 375 4.13 -4.91 -13.94
N LEU A 376 5.03 -4.37 -13.10
CA LEU A 376 5.83 -5.19 -12.20
C LEU A 376 4.99 -5.84 -11.11
N ALA A 377 4.03 -5.08 -10.56
CA ALA A 377 3.10 -5.61 -9.58
C ALA A 377 2.28 -6.77 -10.14
N GLU A 378 1.73 -6.65 -11.35
CA GLU A 378 1.00 -7.72 -12.06
C GLU A 378 1.87 -8.95 -12.29
N SER A 379 3.10 -8.75 -12.76
CA SER A 379 4.03 -9.85 -13.03
C SER A 379 4.42 -10.60 -11.75
N LEU A 380 4.76 -9.89 -10.69
CA LEU A 380 5.27 -10.48 -9.45
C LEU A 380 4.16 -11.06 -8.56
N HIS A 381 2.96 -10.48 -8.56
CA HIS A 381 1.87 -10.88 -7.66
C HIS A 381 1.09 -12.11 -8.15
N PRO A 382 0.73 -13.05 -7.23
CA PRO A 382 1.33 -13.26 -5.94
C PRO A 382 2.67 -13.99 -6.03
N THR A 383 3.58 -13.68 -5.12
CA THR A 383 4.87 -14.39 -5.01
C THR A 383 4.70 -15.78 -4.39
N PRO A 384 5.68 -16.68 -4.55
CA PRO A 384 5.68 -17.96 -3.84
C PRO A 384 5.76 -17.82 -2.31
N ALA A 385 6.09 -16.64 -1.78
CA ALA A 385 6.10 -16.37 -0.35
C ALA A 385 4.69 -16.39 0.27
N VAL A 386 3.68 -16.02 -0.50
CA VAL A 386 2.27 -15.96 -0.06
C VAL A 386 1.34 -16.91 -0.82
N GLY A 387 1.76 -17.44 -1.96
CA GLY A 387 0.98 -18.36 -2.81
C GLY A 387 1.59 -19.76 -2.84
N GLY A 388 2.39 -20.05 -3.85
CA GLY A 388 3.04 -21.36 -4.02
C GLY A 388 3.83 -21.48 -5.31
N THR A 389 4.40 -22.66 -5.54
CA THR A 389 5.21 -22.99 -6.72
C THR A 389 4.90 -24.39 -7.22
N PRO A 390 4.52 -24.59 -8.50
CA PRO A 390 4.11 -23.56 -9.48
C PRO A 390 2.91 -22.75 -9.02
N ARG A 391 2.78 -21.50 -9.53
CA ARG A 391 1.77 -20.53 -9.09
C ARG A 391 0.34 -21.02 -9.29
N GLU A 392 -0.02 -21.36 -10.52
CA GLU A 392 -1.39 -21.63 -10.94
C GLU A 392 -2.02 -22.80 -10.14
N PRO A 393 -1.42 -24.01 -10.07
CA PRO A 393 -2.03 -25.11 -9.31
C PRO A 393 -2.06 -24.85 -7.80
N ALA A 394 -1.11 -24.08 -7.27
CA ALA A 394 -1.12 -23.70 -5.86
C ALA A 394 -2.27 -22.73 -5.55
N LEU A 395 -2.51 -21.74 -6.42
CA LEU A 395 -3.60 -20.76 -6.24
C LEU A 395 -4.98 -21.43 -6.35
N GLU A 396 -5.17 -22.34 -7.30
CA GLU A 396 -6.41 -23.11 -7.42
C GLU A 396 -6.71 -23.92 -6.16
N ASP A 397 -5.70 -24.57 -5.58
CA ASP A 397 -5.86 -25.34 -4.36
C ASP A 397 -6.06 -24.44 -3.13
N ILE A 398 -5.41 -23.30 -3.03
CA ILE A 398 -5.67 -22.31 -1.97
C ILE A 398 -7.15 -21.89 -2.00
N GLN A 399 -7.68 -21.50 -3.17
CA GLN A 399 -9.08 -21.08 -3.31
C GLN A 399 -10.09 -22.19 -2.99
N ARG A 400 -9.72 -23.46 -3.21
CA ARG A 400 -10.57 -24.61 -2.92
C ARG A 400 -10.52 -25.06 -1.46
N MET A 401 -9.33 -24.99 -0.84
CA MET A 401 -9.08 -25.49 0.51
C MET A 401 -9.47 -24.48 1.59
N GLU A 402 -9.17 -23.19 1.37
CA GLU A 402 -9.49 -22.16 2.35
C GLU A 402 -11.00 -21.89 2.40
N PRO A 403 -11.64 -21.96 3.59
CA PRO A 403 -13.08 -21.75 3.73
C PRO A 403 -13.49 -20.28 3.69
N PHE A 404 -12.58 -19.38 3.27
CA PHE A 404 -12.77 -17.95 3.15
C PHE A 404 -12.04 -17.43 1.92
N ARG A 405 -12.42 -16.23 1.49
CA ARG A 405 -11.70 -15.50 0.46
C ARG A 405 -10.70 -14.56 1.10
N ARG A 406 -9.49 -14.53 0.59
CA ARG A 406 -8.43 -13.67 1.14
C ARG A 406 -8.70 -12.18 0.93
N GLY A 407 -9.39 -11.79 -0.14
CA GLY A 407 -9.56 -10.39 -0.49
C GLY A 407 -8.21 -9.67 -0.58
N LEU A 408 -8.03 -8.59 0.19
CA LEU A 408 -6.76 -7.87 0.27
C LEU A 408 -5.68 -8.58 1.10
N PHE A 409 -6.02 -9.59 1.91
CA PHE A 409 -5.01 -10.36 2.66
C PHE A 409 -4.10 -11.13 1.70
N ALA A 410 -2.80 -11.00 1.86
CA ALA A 410 -1.78 -11.46 0.91
C ALA A 410 -1.92 -10.87 -0.51
N GLY A 411 -2.76 -9.84 -0.67
CA GLY A 411 -2.85 -8.98 -1.83
C GLY A 411 -1.81 -7.86 -1.80
N LEU A 412 -2.08 -6.78 -2.52
CA LEU A 412 -1.21 -5.60 -2.60
C LEU A 412 -1.91 -4.39 -2.01
N THR A 413 -1.15 -3.56 -1.30
CA THR A 413 -1.55 -2.21 -0.96
C THR A 413 -0.36 -1.28 -1.09
N GLY A 414 -0.59 -0.09 -1.62
CA GLY A 414 0.49 0.85 -1.87
C GLY A 414 0.02 2.14 -2.54
N TRP A 415 0.97 2.84 -3.08
CA TRP A 415 0.74 4.10 -3.79
C TRP A 415 1.73 4.26 -4.94
N PHE A 416 1.40 5.13 -5.89
CA PHE A 416 2.32 5.57 -6.93
C PHE A 416 1.99 7.02 -7.35
N ASP A 417 3.00 7.72 -7.88
CA ASP A 417 2.86 9.08 -8.40
C ASP A 417 2.57 9.09 -9.93
N THR A 418 2.37 10.27 -10.48
CA THR A 418 2.13 10.48 -11.92
C THR A 418 3.31 10.09 -12.82
N ARG A 419 4.48 9.79 -12.25
CA ARG A 419 5.69 9.33 -12.96
C ARG A 419 5.91 7.83 -12.81
N GLY A 420 5.04 7.14 -12.07
CA GLY A 420 5.16 5.72 -11.79
C GLY A 420 6.15 5.37 -10.70
N ASN A 421 6.62 6.34 -9.89
CA ASN A 421 7.31 6.04 -8.63
C ASN A 421 6.32 5.59 -7.57
N GLY A 422 6.73 4.69 -6.67
CA GLY A 422 5.82 4.17 -5.67
C GLY A 422 6.43 3.10 -4.79
#